data_c6ff557c22994864b38edcea8c9c09cc
#
_entry.id   c6ff557c22994864b38edcea8c9c09cc
#
_cell.length_a   1.000
_cell.length_b   1.000
_cell.length_c   1.000
_cell.angle_alpha   90.00
_cell.angle_beta   90.00
_cell.angle_gamma   90.00
#
_symmetry.space_group_name_H-M   'P 1'
#
loop_
_entity.id
_entity.type
_entity.pdbx_description
1 polymer ?
#
loop_
_entity_poly.entity_id
_entity_poly.type
_entity_poly.pdbx_seq_one_letter_code
_entity_poly.pdbx_strand_id
1 'polypeptide(L)'
;MADARQAASAGEIGAWDMLMYRFSKWLKSPTPYLMVVGFVLFFGAWFLLSEVLKFWRFASLPGPRQLLLEWFNPNPVYGVSLYTPDYYMHVWMSLRRVLYAFAIATGLGVPFGLFLGWSKVFKEFTFPVFETLRPIPVLAWVPLAIVMFKGDETPVIFLTTLASFYATALNTMLGVQSIDPSYPRAAACLGASKWQIFRHIIIPGALPFIFTGLQISVGVAWFSLVAAEMVSGEYGLGYLILSSYVNVQYVVIIIGMVSVGIVGYASSALVRLAGDYLMQWRVRELALGGGR
;
A
#
# COMPACT_ATOMS: atom_id res chain seq x y z
N MET A 1 -16.76 -17.89 -27.65
CA MET A 1 -17.88 -17.13 -27.03
C MET A 1 -19.15 -17.98 -26.87
N ALA A 2 -19.42 -18.97 -27.69
CA ALA A 2 -20.54 -19.90 -27.52
C ALA A 2 -20.39 -20.80 -26.27
N ASP A 3 -19.19 -21.33 -26.02
CA ASP A 3 -18.92 -22.21 -24.87
C ASP A 3 -19.13 -21.56 -23.48
N ALA A 4 -18.84 -20.27 -23.36
CA ALA A 4 -19.04 -19.57 -22.07
C ALA A 4 -20.51 -19.29 -21.75
N ARG A 5 -21.37 -19.19 -22.79
CA ARG A 5 -22.82 -19.02 -22.60
C ARG A 5 -23.54 -20.36 -22.34
N GLN A 6 -23.02 -21.46 -22.85
CA GLN A 6 -23.53 -22.81 -22.54
C GLN A 6 -23.12 -23.23 -21.10
N ALA A 7 -21.94 -22.84 -20.63
CA ALA A 7 -21.51 -23.07 -19.25
C ALA A 7 -22.31 -22.25 -18.19
N ALA A 8 -22.84 -21.11 -18.58
CA ALA A 8 -23.68 -20.28 -17.70
C ALA A 8 -25.10 -20.79 -17.51
N SER A 9 -25.55 -21.73 -18.35
CA SER A 9 -26.89 -22.36 -18.30
C SER A 9 -26.92 -23.71 -17.57
N ALA A 10 -25.74 -24.29 -17.27
CA ALA A 10 -25.62 -25.48 -16.42
C ALA A 10 -25.26 -25.02 -15.03
N GLY A 11 -26.19 -25.15 -14.09
CA GLY A 11 -26.02 -24.75 -12.69
C GLY A 11 -24.74 -25.26 -12.06
N GLU A 12 -24.15 -24.40 -11.21
CA GLU A 12 -23.03 -24.70 -10.34
C GLU A 12 -21.65 -24.94 -10.97
N ILE A 13 -21.12 -23.94 -11.67
CA ILE A 13 -19.65 -23.86 -11.81
C ILE A 13 -19.11 -23.52 -10.42
N GLY A 14 -18.50 -24.48 -9.75
CA GLY A 14 -17.92 -24.30 -8.43
C GLY A 14 -16.87 -23.17 -8.44
N ALA A 15 -16.72 -22.49 -7.32
CA ALA A 15 -15.71 -21.43 -7.16
C ALA A 15 -14.30 -21.93 -7.55
N TRP A 16 -14.03 -23.20 -7.38
CA TRP A 16 -12.81 -23.89 -7.79
C TRP A 16 -12.61 -23.94 -9.30
N ASP A 17 -13.65 -24.26 -10.07
CA ASP A 17 -13.57 -24.35 -11.53
C ASP A 17 -13.33 -22.98 -12.15
N MET A 18 -13.91 -21.94 -11.58
CA MET A 18 -13.64 -20.53 -11.96
C MET A 18 -12.21 -20.12 -11.64
N LEU A 19 -11.67 -20.52 -10.51
CA LEU A 19 -10.28 -20.24 -10.12
C LEU A 19 -9.31 -20.98 -11.06
N MET A 20 -9.54 -22.26 -11.33
CA MET A 20 -8.71 -23.06 -12.23
C MET A 20 -8.76 -22.54 -13.67
N TYR A 21 -9.92 -22.11 -14.15
CA TYR A 21 -10.07 -21.49 -15.47
C TYR A 21 -9.27 -20.17 -15.56
N ARG A 22 -9.40 -19.28 -14.55
CA ARG A 22 -8.65 -18.02 -14.48
C ARG A 22 -7.14 -18.27 -14.41
N PHE A 23 -6.71 -19.23 -13.61
CA PHE A 23 -5.32 -19.61 -13.49
C PHE A 23 -4.75 -20.20 -14.79
N SER A 24 -5.49 -21.08 -15.45
CA SER A 24 -5.12 -21.65 -16.76
C SER A 24 -5.03 -20.57 -17.85
N LYS A 25 -6.00 -19.63 -17.87
CA LYS A 25 -5.98 -18.50 -18.80
C LYS A 25 -4.81 -17.55 -18.52
N TRP A 26 -4.49 -17.32 -17.27
CA TRP A 26 -3.35 -16.50 -16.86
C TRP A 26 -2.03 -17.17 -17.26
N LEU A 27 -1.87 -18.48 -17.05
CA LEU A 27 -0.70 -19.24 -17.50
C LEU A 27 -0.51 -19.22 -19.02
N LYS A 28 -1.61 -19.17 -19.79
CA LYS A 28 -1.56 -19.08 -21.26
C LYS A 28 -1.31 -17.65 -21.78
N SER A 29 -1.38 -16.64 -20.90
CA SER A 29 -1.07 -15.26 -21.26
C SER A 29 0.46 -15.03 -21.23
N PRO A 30 1.01 -14.03 -21.95
CA PRO A 30 2.43 -13.69 -21.88
C PRO A 30 2.83 -13.10 -20.53
N THR A 31 1.88 -12.64 -19.72
CA THR A 31 2.12 -11.91 -18.46
C THR A 31 3.00 -12.66 -17.46
N PRO A 32 2.74 -13.94 -17.07
CA PRO A 32 3.58 -14.63 -16.09
C PRO A 32 5.00 -14.85 -16.61
N TYR A 33 5.17 -15.12 -17.89
CA TYR A 33 6.49 -15.31 -18.50
C TYR A 33 7.30 -14.01 -18.50
N LEU A 34 6.67 -12.89 -18.83
CA LEU A 34 7.32 -11.58 -18.79
C LEU A 34 7.66 -11.16 -17.35
N MET A 35 6.83 -11.49 -16.37
CA MET A 35 7.15 -11.29 -14.95
C MET A 35 8.39 -12.09 -14.55
N VAL A 36 8.45 -13.39 -14.88
CA VAL A 36 9.61 -14.23 -14.58
C VAL A 36 10.87 -13.69 -15.26
N VAL A 37 10.78 -13.32 -16.53
CA VAL A 37 11.92 -12.71 -17.27
C VAL A 37 12.37 -11.42 -16.58
N GLY A 38 11.44 -10.55 -16.16
CA GLY A 38 11.77 -9.32 -15.43
C GLY A 38 12.51 -9.58 -14.12
N PHE A 39 12.04 -10.55 -13.31
CA PHE A 39 12.73 -10.97 -12.09
C PHE A 39 14.10 -11.57 -12.36
N VAL A 40 14.22 -12.45 -13.36
CA VAL A 40 15.50 -13.08 -13.74
C VAL A 40 16.50 -12.01 -14.22
N LEU A 41 16.06 -11.05 -15.02
CA LEU A 41 16.91 -9.96 -15.46
C LEU A 41 17.36 -9.07 -14.31
N PHE A 42 16.44 -8.71 -13.39
CA PHE A 42 16.77 -7.86 -12.24
C PHE A 42 17.75 -8.56 -11.29
N PHE A 43 17.44 -9.76 -10.83
CA PHE A 43 18.31 -10.51 -9.91
C PHE A 43 19.59 -10.97 -10.60
N GLY A 44 19.53 -11.32 -11.88
CA GLY A 44 20.69 -11.68 -12.70
C GLY A 44 21.63 -10.51 -12.88
N ALA A 45 21.14 -9.31 -13.17
CA ALA A 45 21.94 -8.10 -13.26
C ALA A 45 22.59 -7.77 -11.90
N TRP A 46 21.82 -7.85 -10.80
CA TRP A 46 22.38 -7.64 -9.46
C TRP A 46 23.49 -8.66 -9.14
N PHE A 47 23.27 -9.96 -9.37
CA PHE A 47 24.28 -11.00 -9.18
C PHE A 47 25.54 -10.76 -10.04
N LEU A 48 25.33 -10.42 -11.30
CA LEU A 48 26.43 -10.20 -12.25
C LEU A 48 27.28 -9.00 -11.86
N LEU A 49 26.67 -7.90 -11.45
CA LEU A 49 27.37 -6.67 -11.07
C LEU A 49 28.08 -6.78 -9.72
N SER A 50 27.48 -7.46 -8.73
CA SER A 50 28.03 -7.53 -7.37
C SER A 50 28.98 -8.70 -7.15
N GLU A 51 28.69 -9.89 -7.68
CA GLU A 51 29.48 -11.11 -7.40
C GLU A 51 30.45 -11.50 -8.51
N VAL A 52 30.06 -11.30 -9.78
CA VAL A 52 30.88 -11.75 -10.93
C VAL A 52 31.79 -10.64 -11.43
N LEU A 53 31.22 -9.54 -11.90
CA LEU A 53 32.01 -8.44 -12.50
C LEU A 53 32.64 -7.55 -11.44
N LYS A 54 32.11 -7.53 -10.21
CA LYS A 54 32.56 -6.63 -9.13
C LYS A 54 32.74 -5.21 -9.62
N PHE A 55 31.80 -4.73 -10.43
CA PHE A 55 31.90 -3.49 -11.17
C PHE A 55 31.86 -2.29 -10.22
N TRP A 56 32.97 -1.56 -10.16
CA TRP A 56 33.13 -0.32 -9.42
C TRP A 56 32.63 -0.44 -7.97
N ARG A 57 31.69 0.41 -7.53
CA ARG A 57 31.14 0.41 -6.17
C ARG A 57 30.17 -0.74 -5.89
N PHE A 58 29.64 -1.41 -6.91
CA PHE A 58 28.82 -2.61 -6.74
C PHE A 58 29.57 -3.78 -6.09
N ALA A 59 30.89 -3.80 -6.17
CA ALA A 59 31.72 -4.79 -5.49
C ALA A 59 31.59 -4.75 -3.95
N SER A 60 31.19 -3.60 -3.39
CA SER A 60 30.97 -3.43 -1.94
C SER A 60 29.55 -3.81 -1.50
N LEU A 61 28.62 -4.03 -2.45
CA LEU A 61 27.26 -4.45 -2.14
C LEU A 61 27.18 -5.97 -2.03
N PRO A 62 26.54 -6.50 -0.99
CA PRO A 62 26.28 -7.92 -0.88
C PRO A 62 25.47 -8.43 -2.06
N GLY A 63 25.89 -9.57 -2.62
CA GLY A 63 25.15 -10.21 -3.70
C GLY A 63 23.94 -11.00 -3.19
N PRO A 64 23.05 -11.43 -4.12
CA PRO A 64 21.86 -12.22 -3.77
C PRO A 64 22.19 -13.52 -3.02
N ARG A 65 23.32 -14.14 -3.34
CA ARG A 65 23.78 -15.37 -2.65
C ARG A 65 24.11 -15.10 -1.19
N GLN A 66 24.86 -14.04 -0.91
CA GLN A 66 25.21 -13.67 0.46
C GLN A 66 23.98 -13.32 1.28
N LEU A 67 23.04 -12.59 0.68
CA LEU A 67 21.75 -12.27 1.29
C LEU A 67 20.99 -13.53 1.71
N LEU A 68 20.81 -14.48 0.80
CA LEU A 68 20.07 -15.71 1.08
C LEU A 68 20.78 -16.57 2.12
N LEU A 69 22.09 -16.71 2.05
CA LEU A 69 22.87 -17.47 3.01
C LEU A 69 22.73 -16.90 4.43
N GLU A 70 22.81 -15.58 4.60
CA GLU A 70 22.68 -14.97 5.92
C GLU A 70 21.23 -14.99 6.43
N TRP A 71 20.26 -14.70 5.56
CA TRP A 71 18.85 -14.64 5.95
C TRP A 71 18.27 -15.98 6.35
N PHE A 72 18.74 -17.08 5.72
CA PHE A 72 18.33 -18.45 6.04
C PHE A 72 19.32 -19.19 6.95
N ASN A 73 20.25 -18.48 7.59
CA ASN A 73 21.20 -19.09 8.52
C ASN A 73 20.60 -19.19 9.93
N PRO A 74 20.56 -20.41 10.54
CA PRO A 74 20.14 -20.57 11.94
C PRO A 74 21.07 -19.84 12.92
N ASN A 75 22.35 -19.69 12.58
CA ASN A 75 23.37 -18.96 13.35
C ASN A 75 23.94 -17.79 12.52
N PRO A 76 23.17 -16.70 12.34
CA PRO A 76 23.59 -15.59 11.49
C PRO A 76 24.81 -14.89 12.05
N VAL A 77 25.73 -14.46 11.15
CA VAL A 77 26.95 -13.76 11.54
C VAL A 77 26.62 -12.38 12.16
N TYR A 78 25.56 -11.75 11.69
CA TYR A 78 25.15 -10.41 12.13
C TYR A 78 23.95 -10.43 13.09
N GLY A 79 23.56 -11.59 13.61
CA GLY A 79 22.50 -11.72 14.60
C GLY A 79 21.06 -11.57 14.08
N VAL A 80 20.86 -11.35 12.76
CA VAL A 80 19.53 -11.11 12.15
C VAL A 80 19.28 -12.11 11.03
N SER A 81 18.32 -12.99 11.24
CA SER A 81 17.86 -13.99 10.26
C SER A 81 16.41 -14.39 10.50
N LEU A 82 15.84 -15.22 9.63
CA LEU A 82 14.51 -15.79 9.83
C LEU A 82 14.39 -16.70 11.06
N TYR A 83 15.50 -17.08 11.68
CA TYR A 83 15.52 -17.94 12.88
C TYR A 83 15.75 -17.16 14.17
N THR A 84 15.96 -15.84 14.10
CA THR A 84 16.22 -15.00 15.27
C THR A 84 14.94 -14.26 15.72
N PRO A 85 14.65 -14.24 17.04
CA PRO A 85 13.48 -13.49 17.57
C PRO A 85 13.52 -11.99 17.27
N ASP A 86 14.73 -11.39 17.28
CA ASP A 86 14.93 -9.96 17.04
C ASP A 86 14.43 -9.53 15.66
N TYR A 87 14.61 -10.37 14.64
CA TYR A 87 14.08 -10.10 13.30
C TYR A 87 12.55 -9.91 13.34
N TYR A 88 11.84 -10.83 13.98
CA TYR A 88 10.39 -10.75 14.10
C TYR A 88 9.92 -9.58 14.95
N MET A 89 10.70 -9.20 15.96
CA MET A 89 10.41 -8.02 16.77
C MET A 89 10.45 -6.75 15.92
N HIS A 90 11.48 -6.58 15.08
CA HIS A 90 11.57 -5.44 14.15
C HIS A 90 10.40 -5.42 13.16
N VAL A 91 10.06 -6.57 12.55
CA VAL A 91 8.92 -6.69 11.62
C VAL A 91 7.60 -6.34 12.32
N TRP A 92 7.37 -6.89 13.53
CA TRP A 92 6.15 -6.68 14.29
C TRP A 92 5.95 -5.23 14.71
N MET A 93 7.02 -4.59 15.19
CA MET A 93 6.95 -3.19 15.62
C MET A 93 6.61 -2.26 14.46
N SER A 94 7.24 -2.42 13.29
CA SER A 94 6.89 -1.67 12.09
C SER A 94 5.46 -1.96 11.62
N LEU A 95 5.05 -3.22 11.58
CA LEU A 95 3.70 -3.61 11.16
C LEU A 95 2.63 -3.00 12.08
N ARG A 96 2.82 -3.09 13.39
CA ARG A 96 1.91 -2.49 14.39
C ARG A 96 1.76 -0.98 14.19
N ARG A 97 2.87 -0.26 13.99
CA ARG A 97 2.86 1.20 13.77
C ARG A 97 2.13 1.58 12.48
N VAL A 98 2.39 0.85 11.38
CA VAL A 98 1.67 1.06 10.12
C VAL A 98 0.17 0.82 10.29
N LEU A 99 -0.23 -0.24 10.97
CA LEU A 99 -1.65 -0.54 11.18
C LEU A 99 -2.36 0.55 11.98
N TYR A 100 -1.76 1.04 13.06
CA TYR A 100 -2.31 2.15 13.83
C TYR A 100 -2.39 3.43 13.01
N ALA A 101 -1.30 3.80 12.34
CA ALA A 101 -1.24 5.01 11.52
C ALA A 101 -2.26 4.94 10.36
N PHE A 102 -2.35 3.81 9.68
CA PHE A 102 -3.29 3.59 8.60
C PHE A 102 -4.76 3.62 9.06
N ALA A 103 -5.06 3.03 10.21
CA ALA A 103 -6.40 3.08 10.80
C ALA A 103 -6.82 4.51 11.13
N ILE A 104 -5.94 5.29 11.77
CA ILE A 104 -6.19 6.70 12.10
C ILE A 104 -6.32 7.53 10.81
N ALA A 105 -5.41 7.35 9.85
CA ALA A 105 -5.43 8.07 8.58
C ALA A 105 -6.69 7.76 7.75
N THR A 106 -7.16 6.52 7.78
CA THR A 106 -8.40 6.12 7.12
C THR A 106 -9.62 6.71 7.82
N GLY A 107 -9.67 6.59 9.16
CA GLY A 107 -10.78 7.12 9.98
C GLY A 107 -10.95 8.63 9.89
N LEU A 108 -9.87 9.38 9.71
CA LEU A 108 -9.89 10.82 9.54
C LEU A 108 -9.94 11.25 8.06
N GLY A 109 -9.14 10.61 7.22
CA GLY A 109 -8.95 11.00 5.82
C GLY A 109 -10.16 10.71 4.94
N VAL A 110 -10.85 9.58 5.16
CA VAL A 110 -12.06 9.27 4.36
C VAL A 110 -13.18 10.28 4.65
N PRO A 111 -13.61 10.53 5.90
CA PRO A 111 -14.62 11.55 6.16
C PRO A 111 -14.20 12.93 5.69
N PHE A 112 -12.96 13.33 5.94
CA PHE A 112 -12.44 14.62 5.51
C PHE A 112 -12.50 14.78 3.97
N GLY A 113 -12.05 13.76 3.22
CA GLY A 113 -12.11 13.74 1.76
C GLY A 113 -13.54 13.72 1.21
N LEU A 114 -14.46 12.99 1.86
CA LEU A 114 -15.89 13.01 1.51
C LEU A 114 -16.47 14.42 1.65
N PHE A 115 -16.20 15.11 2.75
CA PHE A 115 -16.67 16.50 2.96
C PHE A 115 -16.00 17.49 2.00
N LEU A 116 -14.71 17.32 1.71
CA LEU A 116 -14.02 18.14 0.70
C LEU A 116 -14.65 17.99 -0.70
N GLY A 117 -15.06 16.77 -1.06
CA GLY A 117 -15.69 16.51 -2.35
C GLY A 117 -17.15 16.97 -2.42
N TRP A 118 -17.90 16.86 -1.30
CA TRP A 118 -19.33 17.07 -1.23
C TRP A 118 -19.72 18.52 -0.96
N SER A 119 -19.05 19.20 -0.02
CA SER A 119 -19.41 20.54 0.43
C SER A 119 -18.50 21.60 -0.19
N LYS A 120 -19.10 22.48 -1.04
CA LYS A 120 -18.37 23.60 -1.63
C LYS A 120 -17.79 24.53 -0.56
N VAL A 121 -18.60 24.86 0.47
CA VAL A 121 -18.18 25.75 1.57
C VAL A 121 -17.03 25.14 2.35
N PHE A 122 -17.12 23.85 2.72
CA PHE A 122 -16.04 23.16 3.41
C PHE A 122 -14.76 23.12 2.58
N LYS A 123 -14.88 22.87 1.28
CA LYS A 123 -13.76 22.87 0.35
C LYS A 123 -13.09 24.23 0.26
N GLU A 124 -13.86 25.30 0.04
CA GLU A 124 -13.31 26.65 -0.09
C GLU A 124 -12.57 27.12 1.17
N PHE A 125 -13.03 26.68 2.34
CA PHE A 125 -12.41 27.04 3.61
C PHE A 125 -11.17 26.19 3.95
N THR A 126 -11.21 24.87 3.73
CA THR A 126 -10.15 23.95 4.22
C THR A 126 -9.13 23.56 3.16
N PHE A 127 -9.53 23.50 1.89
CA PHE A 127 -8.67 23.03 0.81
C PHE A 127 -7.41 23.88 0.59
N PRO A 128 -7.42 25.23 0.68
CA PRO A 128 -6.21 26.03 0.55
C PRO A 128 -5.15 25.68 1.58
N VAL A 129 -5.55 25.44 2.85
CA VAL A 129 -4.63 25.02 3.92
C VAL A 129 -4.11 23.61 3.66
N PHE A 130 -5.01 22.70 3.32
CA PHE A 130 -4.66 21.32 2.98
C PHE A 130 -3.66 21.24 1.82
N GLU A 131 -3.89 21.99 0.74
CA GLU A 131 -3.03 22.01 -0.45
C GLU A 131 -1.67 22.67 -0.17
N THR A 132 -1.61 23.67 0.72
CA THR A 132 -0.36 24.33 1.11
C THR A 132 0.52 23.44 1.99
N LEU A 133 -0.09 22.65 2.88
CA LEU A 133 0.67 21.76 3.79
C LEU A 133 1.11 20.46 3.13
N ARG A 134 0.37 19.96 2.14
CA ARG A 134 0.63 18.69 1.45
C ARG A 134 2.03 18.56 0.85
N PRO A 135 2.60 19.58 0.16
CA PRO A 135 3.94 19.48 -0.44
C PRO A 135 5.07 19.40 0.57
N ILE A 136 4.83 19.70 1.86
CA ILE A 136 5.87 19.62 2.88
C ILE A 136 6.26 18.15 3.07
N PRO A 137 7.52 17.76 2.78
CA PRO A 137 7.95 16.39 2.98
C PRO A 137 7.76 15.96 4.42
N VAL A 138 7.23 14.74 4.64
CA VAL A 138 6.97 14.23 5.99
C VAL A 138 8.24 14.21 6.86
N LEU A 139 9.41 13.97 6.24
CA LEU A 139 10.71 14.04 6.92
C LEU A 139 11.01 15.43 7.53
N ALA A 140 10.49 16.50 6.95
CA ALA A 140 10.67 17.85 7.49
C ALA A 140 9.88 18.07 8.81
N TRP A 141 8.85 17.24 9.05
CA TRP A 141 8.07 17.30 10.28
C TRP A 141 8.71 16.52 11.44
N VAL A 142 9.76 15.71 11.20
CA VAL A 142 10.39 14.85 12.22
C VAL A 142 10.84 15.66 13.46
N PRO A 143 11.62 16.75 13.33
CA PRO A 143 12.05 17.50 14.50
C PRO A 143 10.88 18.08 15.32
N LEU A 144 9.86 18.57 14.60
CA LEU A 144 8.66 19.11 15.23
C LEU A 144 7.85 18.01 15.94
N ALA A 145 7.72 16.85 15.33
CA ALA A 145 7.00 15.71 15.90
C ALA A 145 7.67 15.22 17.19
N ILE A 146 9.02 15.15 17.24
CA ILE A 146 9.77 14.77 18.43
C ILE A 146 9.56 15.77 19.57
N VAL A 147 9.49 17.07 19.25
CA VAL A 147 9.24 18.11 20.26
C VAL A 147 7.80 18.09 20.75
N MET A 148 6.84 17.83 19.85
CA MET A 148 5.40 17.84 20.17
C MET A 148 4.95 16.62 20.97
N PHE A 149 5.52 15.46 20.70
CA PHE A 149 5.08 14.19 21.28
C PHE A 149 6.18 13.60 22.16
N LYS A 150 5.79 13.10 23.34
CA LYS A 150 6.70 12.39 24.23
C LYS A 150 6.85 10.93 23.83
N GLY A 151 8.07 10.39 23.95
CA GLY A 151 8.39 9.00 23.65
C GLY A 151 8.66 8.77 22.16
N ASP A 152 9.12 7.57 21.83
CA ASP A 152 9.64 7.23 20.49
C ASP A 152 8.55 6.71 19.54
N GLU A 153 7.46 6.16 20.09
CA GLU A 153 6.36 5.56 19.31
C GLU A 153 5.43 6.59 18.67
N THR A 154 5.04 7.60 19.47
CA THR A 154 4.00 8.57 19.04
C THR A 154 4.44 9.45 17.87
N PRO A 155 5.67 9.99 17.84
CA PRO A 155 6.17 10.73 16.68
C PRO A 155 6.13 9.90 15.39
N VAL A 156 6.54 8.62 15.45
CA VAL A 156 6.55 7.71 14.29
C VAL A 156 5.14 7.47 13.77
N ILE A 157 4.19 7.16 14.66
CA ILE A 157 2.78 6.96 14.30
C ILE A 157 2.19 8.24 13.71
N PHE A 158 2.47 9.40 14.30
CA PHE A 158 1.98 10.70 13.81
C PHE A 158 2.48 10.98 12.38
N LEU A 159 3.78 10.85 12.13
CA LEU A 159 4.39 11.10 10.82
C LEU A 159 3.82 10.15 9.74
N THR A 160 3.68 8.89 10.09
CA THR A 160 3.10 7.86 9.20
C THR A 160 1.63 8.15 8.93
N THR A 161 0.88 8.58 9.95
CA THR A 161 -0.53 9.00 9.82
C THR A 161 -0.66 10.21 8.92
N LEU A 162 0.17 11.23 9.09
CA LEU A 162 0.15 12.47 8.31
C LEU A 162 0.34 12.18 6.82
N ALA A 163 1.34 11.36 6.46
CA ALA A 163 1.59 10.96 5.08
C ALA A 163 0.39 10.22 4.46
N SER A 164 -0.15 9.24 5.20
CA SER A 164 -1.26 8.41 4.77
C SER A 164 -2.57 9.21 4.66
N PHE A 165 -2.78 10.18 5.55
CA PHE A 165 -3.95 11.04 5.56
C PHE A 165 -4.11 11.83 4.27
N TYR A 166 -3.03 12.45 3.78
CA TYR A 166 -3.08 13.22 2.53
C TYR A 166 -3.47 12.35 1.33
N ALA A 167 -2.88 11.17 1.22
CA ALA A 167 -3.19 10.22 0.15
C ALA A 167 -4.65 9.76 0.20
N THR A 168 -5.14 9.40 1.39
CA THR A 168 -6.52 8.96 1.60
C THR A 168 -7.53 10.06 1.32
N ALA A 169 -7.33 11.25 1.90
CA ALA A 169 -8.25 12.38 1.78
C ALA A 169 -8.38 12.87 0.33
N LEU A 170 -7.25 13.01 -0.38
CA LEU A 170 -7.26 13.48 -1.77
C LEU A 170 -7.97 12.49 -2.70
N ASN A 171 -7.66 11.21 -2.62
CA ASN A 171 -8.31 10.20 -3.46
C ASN A 171 -9.81 10.08 -3.14
N THR A 172 -10.20 10.20 -1.88
CA THR A 172 -11.60 10.21 -1.48
C THR A 172 -12.33 11.44 -2.07
N MET A 173 -11.73 12.62 -1.99
CA MET A 173 -12.27 13.84 -2.60
C MET A 173 -12.45 13.66 -4.12
N LEU A 174 -11.44 13.16 -4.81
CA LEU A 174 -11.50 12.88 -6.26
C LEU A 174 -12.61 11.88 -6.59
N GLY A 175 -12.80 10.86 -5.74
CA GLY A 175 -13.88 9.90 -5.88
C GLY A 175 -15.26 10.53 -5.83
N VAL A 176 -15.49 11.45 -4.91
CA VAL A 176 -16.75 12.20 -4.85
C VAL A 176 -16.95 13.08 -6.08
N GLN A 177 -15.88 13.74 -6.54
CA GLN A 177 -15.93 14.64 -7.70
C GLN A 177 -16.07 13.92 -9.05
N SER A 178 -15.73 12.63 -9.10
CA SER A 178 -15.86 11.81 -10.30
C SER A 178 -17.28 11.32 -10.58
N ILE A 179 -18.20 11.49 -9.62
CA ILE A 179 -19.59 11.05 -9.77
C ILE A 179 -20.31 12.02 -10.72
N ASP A 180 -20.96 11.44 -11.75
CA ASP A 180 -21.73 12.22 -12.70
C ASP A 180 -22.85 13.03 -11.98
N PRO A 181 -22.90 14.35 -12.17
CA PRO A 181 -23.92 15.21 -11.54
C PRO A 181 -25.37 14.85 -11.87
N SER A 182 -25.61 14.05 -12.91
CA SER A 182 -26.95 13.58 -13.28
C SER A 182 -27.56 12.69 -12.21
N TYR A 183 -26.76 11.83 -11.52
CA TYR A 183 -27.28 10.95 -10.47
C TYR A 183 -27.83 11.71 -9.24
N PRO A 184 -27.08 12.64 -8.62
CA PRO A 184 -27.61 13.45 -7.54
C PRO A 184 -28.79 14.31 -7.94
N ARG A 185 -28.81 14.83 -9.19
CA ARG A 185 -29.93 15.63 -9.72
C ARG A 185 -31.19 14.80 -9.89
N ALA A 186 -31.07 13.63 -10.51
CA ALA A 186 -32.23 12.71 -10.68
C ALA A 186 -32.82 12.32 -9.33
N ALA A 187 -32.00 11.99 -8.35
CA ALA A 187 -32.47 11.66 -7.00
C ALA A 187 -33.18 12.86 -6.33
N ALA A 188 -32.65 14.07 -6.50
CA ALA A 188 -33.31 15.28 -5.99
C ALA A 188 -34.68 15.54 -6.64
N CYS A 189 -34.81 15.28 -7.97
CA CYS A 189 -36.10 15.36 -8.67
C CYS A 189 -37.12 14.33 -8.14
N LEU A 190 -36.65 13.18 -7.65
CA LEU A 190 -37.48 12.16 -6.99
C LEU A 190 -37.77 12.47 -5.51
N GLY A 191 -37.36 13.64 -4.99
CA GLY A 191 -37.64 14.07 -3.62
C GLY A 191 -36.62 13.57 -2.58
N ALA A 192 -35.47 13.01 -3.00
CA ALA A 192 -34.44 12.59 -2.06
C ALA A 192 -33.80 13.77 -1.32
N SER A 193 -33.67 13.67 0.00
CA SER A 193 -32.96 14.65 0.83
C SER A 193 -31.45 14.65 0.54
N LYS A 194 -30.77 15.75 0.88
CA LYS A 194 -29.30 15.85 0.74
C LYS A 194 -28.56 14.72 1.45
N TRP A 195 -29.04 14.29 2.63
CA TRP A 195 -28.45 13.19 3.38
C TRP A 195 -28.66 11.84 2.70
N GLN A 196 -29.85 11.61 2.11
CA GLN A 196 -30.12 10.39 1.35
C GLN A 196 -29.22 10.32 0.09
N ILE A 197 -29.05 11.42 -0.63
CA ILE A 197 -28.14 11.51 -1.77
C ILE A 197 -26.70 11.22 -1.33
N PHE A 198 -26.25 11.83 -0.24
CA PHE A 198 -24.90 11.61 0.29
C PHE A 198 -24.65 10.15 0.64
N ARG A 199 -25.58 9.55 1.40
CA ARG A 199 -25.42 8.17 1.90
C ARG A 199 -25.58 7.09 0.82
N HIS A 200 -26.52 7.27 -0.12
CA HIS A 200 -26.89 6.22 -1.07
C HIS A 200 -26.29 6.40 -2.48
N ILE A 201 -25.80 7.56 -2.80
CA ILE A 201 -25.21 7.84 -4.12
C ILE A 201 -23.73 8.20 -3.97
N ILE A 202 -23.41 9.22 -3.14
CA ILE A 202 -22.05 9.76 -3.08
C ILE A 202 -21.10 8.77 -2.42
N ILE A 203 -21.41 8.24 -1.24
CA ILE A 203 -20.52 7.29 -0.55
C ILE A 203 -20.31 6.04 -1.40
N PRO A 204 -21.35 5.33 -1.88
CA PRO A 204 -21.14 4.14 -2.71
C PRO A 204 -20.43 4.43 -4.03
N GLY A 205 -20.73 5.55 -4.68
CA GLY A 205 -20.09 5.96 -5.92
C GLY A 205 -18.60 6.29 -5.76
N ALA A 206 -18.21 6.85 -4.60
CA ALA A 206 -16.83 7.18 -4.29
C ALA A 206 -15.99 5.96 -3.83
N LEU A 207 -16.60 4.84 -3.41
CA LEU A 207 -15.90 3.68 -2.85
C LEU A 207 -14.73 3.18 -3.72
N PRO A 208 -14.82 3.10 -5.05
CA PRO A 208 -13.69 2.66 -5.87
C PRO A 208 -12.45 3.53 -5.72
N PHE A 209 -12.66 4.85 -5.66
CA PHE A 209 -11.56 5.80 -5.46
C PHE A 209 -11.04 5.79 -4.02
N ILE A 210 -11.94 5.60 -3.04
CA ILE A 210 -11.55 5.44 -1.62
C ILE A 210 -10.60 4.24 -1.50
N PHE A 211 -10.96 3.07 -2.03
CA PHE A 211 -10.08 1.89 -1.95
C PHE A 211 -8.79 2.05 -2.74
N THR A 212 -8.81 2.74 -3.88
CA THR A 212 -7.59 3.12 -4.60
C THR A 212 -6.70 4.02 -3.73
N GLY A 213 -7.31 5.01 -3.08
CA GLY A 213 -6.64 5.90 -2.14
C GLY A 213 -6.05 5.15 -0.94
N LEU A 214 -6.76 4.17 -0.38
CA LEU A 214 -6.27 3.34 0.72
C LEU A 214 -5.07 2.47 0.31
N GLN A 215 -5.07 1.92 -0.90
CA GLN A 215 -3.92 1.17 -1.43
C GLN A 215 -2.67 2.06 -1.57
N ILE A 216 -2.84 3.26 -2.12
CA ILE A 216 -1.75 4.25 -2.23
C ILE A 216 -1.30 4.66 -0.83
N SER A 217 -2.22 4.91 0.09
CA SER A 217 -1.96 5.32 1.47
C SER A 217 -1.11 4.30 2.22
N VAL A 218 -1.35 2.99 2.06
CA VAL A 218 -0.50 1.95 2.66
C VAL A 218 0.94 2.02 2.15
N GLY A 219 1.14 2.21 0.83
CA GLY A 219 2.48 2.36 0.27
C GLY A 219 3.21 3.59 0.80
N VAL A 220 2.51 4.72 0.88
CA VAL A 220 3.04 5.96 1.46
C VAL A 220 3.30 5.82 2.96
N ALA A 221 2.45 5.05 3.68
CA ALA A 221 2.64 4.72 5.09
C ALA A 221 3.97 4.01 5.33
N TRP A 222 4.26 2.95 4.58
CA TRP A 222 5.52 2.22 4.70
C TRP A 222 6.74 3.08 4.40
N PHE A 223 6.68 3.90 3.34
CA PHE A 223 7.74 4.83 3.01
C PHE A 223 8.02 5.83 4.16
N SER A 224 6.96 6.45 4.67
CA SER A 224 7.07 7.42 5.78
C SER A 224 7.49 6.78 7.09
N LEU A 225 6.97 5.57 7.39
CA LEU A 225 7.31 4.82 8.59
C LEU A 225 8.81 4.53 8.66
N VAL A 226 9.36 3.93 7.61
CA VAL A 226 10.79 3.58 7.56
C VAL A 226 11.65 4.82 7.82
N ALA A 227 11.31 5.94 7.19
CA ALA A 227 12.03 7.18 7.39
C ALA A 227 11.89 7.75 8.82
N ALA A 228 10.72 7.65 9.43
CA ALA A 228 10.50 8.07 10.81
C ALA A 228 11.22 7.15 11.81
N GLU A 229 11.20 5.83 11.61
CA GLU A 229 11.91 4.86 12.46
C GLU A 229 13.43 5.01 12.41
N MET A 230 13.99 5.47 11.27
CA MET A 230 15.43 5.77 11.17
C MET A 230 15.85 6.92 12.08
N VAL A 231 14.95 7.83 12.42
CA VAL A 231 15.30 9.02 13.20
C VAL A 231 14.92 8.89 14.67
N SER A 232 13.77 8.29 14.99
CA SER A 232 13.21 8.28 16.34
C SER A 232 12.80 6.89 16.84
N GLY A 233 13.08 5.81 16.11
CA GLY A 233 12.72 4.46 16.53
C GLY A 233 13.80 3.77 17.35
N GLU A 234 13.42 3.01 18.39
CA GLU A 234 14.32 2.06 19.07
C GLU A 234 14.26 0.67 18.44
N TYR A 235 13.11 0.29 17.86
CA TYR A 235 12.87 -0.96 17.14
C TYR A 235 12.09 -0.66 15.88
N GLY A 236 12.18 -1.54 14.89
CA GLY A 236 11.48 -1.45 13.61
C GLY A 236 12.43 -1.74 12.46
N LEU A 237 11.88 -1.94 11.26
CA LEU A 237 12.67 -2.23 10.06
C LEU A 237 13.51 -1.02 9.62
N GLY A 238 13.00 0.21 9.81
CA GLY A 238 13.76 1.42 9.53
C GLY A 238 14.93 1.60 10.50
N TYR A 239 14.73 1.36 11.78
CA TYR A 239 15.79 1.34 12.77
C TYR A 239 16.84 0.26 12.46
N LEU A 240 16.40 -0.97 12.11
CA LEU A 240 17.28 -2.06 11.72
C LEU A 240 18.17 -1.66 10.53
N ILE A 241 17.61 -1.02 9.52
CA ILE A 241 18.36 -0.56 8.34
C ILE A 241 19.42 0.48 8.75
N LEU A 242 19.06 1.47 9.56
CA LEU A 242 19.99 2.52 9.97
C LEU A 242 21.08 2.01 10.91
N SER A 243 20.72 1.22 11.93
CA SER A 243 21.69 0.62 12.85
C SER A 243 22.67 -0.29 12.13
N SER A 244 22.20 -1.09 11.18
CA SER A 244 23.05 -1.93 10.33
C SER A 244 23.97 -1.11 9.42
N TYR A 245 23.53 0.05 8.94
CA TYR A 245 24.38 0.97 8.19
C TYR A 245 25.52 1.52 9.06
N VAL A 246 25.21 1.97 10.29
CA VAL A 246 26.23 2.48 11.23
C VAL A 246 27.23 1.39 11.61
N ASN A 247 26.77 0.15 11.75
CA ASN A 247 27.61 -1.03 12.07
C ASN A 247 28.28 -1.68 10.85
N VAL A 248 28.15 -1.12 9.64
CA VAL A 248 28.73 -1.62 8.39
C VAL A 248 28.24 -3.04 8.03
N GLN A 249 27.03 -3.39 8.42
CA GLN A 249 26.41 -4.70 8.17
C GLN A 249 25.53 -4.66 6.91
N TYR A 250 26.12 -4.51 5.74
CA TYR A 250 25.41 -4.26 4.48
C TYR A 250 24.39 -5.36 4.10
N VAL A 251 24.65 -6.62 4.49
CA VAL A 251 23.72 -7.73 4.24
C VAL A 251 22.41 -7.52 5.00
N VAL A 252 22.48 -7.10 6.27
CA VAL A 252 21.29 -6.85 7.10
C VAL A 252 20.47 -5.65 6.60
N ILE A 253 21.15 -4.64 6.04
CA ILE A 253 20.44 -3.52 5.35
C ILE A 253 19.53 -4.07 4.25
N ILE A 254 20.05 -4.96 3.40
CA ILE A 254 19.27 -5.54 2.30
C ILE A 254 18.17 -6.46 2.83
N ILE A 255 18.42 -7.24 3.90
CA ILE A 255 17.39 -8.04 4.60
C ILE A 255 16.26 -7.11 5.05
N GLY A 256 16.58 -6.00 5.72
CA GLY A 256 15.60 -5.00 6.14
C GLY A 256 14.78 -4.43 4.99
N MET A 257 15.46 -4.01 3.90
CA MET A 257 14.81 -3.46 2.70
C MET A 257 13.86 -4.47 2.04
N VAL A 258 14.30 -5.71 1.85
CA VAL A 258 13.46 -6.79 1.28
C VAL A 258 12.28 -7.11 2.19
N SER A 259 12.49 -7.12 3.51
CA SER A 259 11.43 -7.33 4.49
C SER A 259 10.35 -6.23 4.42
N VAL A 260 10.76 -4.95 4.34
CA VAL A 260 9.83 -3.83 4.10
C VAL A 260 9.04 -4.04 2.81
N GLY A 261 9.71 -4.45 1.73
CA GLY A 261 9.06 -4.72 0.46
C GLY A 261 8.01 -5.83 0.54
N ILE A 262 8.34 -6.94 1.20
CA ILE A 262 7.42 -8.08 1.36
C ILE A 262 6.21 -7.70 2.23
N VAL A 263 6.45 -7.11 3.41
CA VAL A 263 5.36 -6.77 4.34
C VAL A 263 4.52 -5.61 3.78
N GLY A 264 5.15 -4.65 3.10
CA GLY A 264 4.47 -3.56 2.41
C GLY A 264 3.58 -4.05 1.28
N TYR A 265 4.08 -4.97 0.44
CA TYR A 265 3.28 -5.59 -0.61
C TYR A 265 2.11 -6.42 -0.04
N ALA A 266 2.37 -7.22 1.00
CA ALA A 266 1.34 -8.02 1.66
C ALA A 266 0.22 -7.15 2.24
N SER A 267 0.56 -6.06 2.94
CA SER A 267 -0.41 -5.09 3.47
C SER A 267 -1.24 -4.43 2.37
N SER A 268 -0.60 -4.00 1.28
CA SER A 268 -1.29 -3.41 0.12
C SER A 268 -2.21 -4.42 -0.56
N ALA A 269 -1.77 -5.69 -0.69
CA ALA A 269 -2.58 -6.77 -1.23
C ALA A 269 -3.83 -7.05 -0.38
N LEU A 270 -3.70 -7.01 0.96
CA LEU A 270 -4.84 -7.16 1.87
C LEU A 270 -5.87 -6.05 1.69
N VAL A 271 -5.45 -4.79 1.57
CA VAL A 271 -6.36 -3.67 1.30
C VAL A 271 -7.06 -3.83 -0.04
N ARG A 272 -6.35 -4.30 -1.07
CA ARG A 272 -6.93 -4.59 -2.39
C ARG A 272 -7.99 -5.69 -2.31
N LEU A 273 -7.68 -6.80 -1.64
CA LEU A 273 -8.63 -7.90 -1.47
C LEU A 273 -9.88 -7.46 -0.70
N ALA A 274 -9.72 -6.64 0.35
CA ALA A 274 -10.85 -6.05 1.07
C ALA A 274 -11.69 -5.16 0.15
N GLY A 275 -11.06 -4.36 -0.71
CA GLY A 275 -11.75 -3.53 -1.70
C GLY A 275 -12.53 -4.37 -2.71
N ASP A 276 -11.92 -5.42 -3.28
CA ASP A 276 -12.56 -6.32 -4.23
C ASP A 276 -13.76 -7.04 -3.60
N TYR A 277 -13.64 -7.45 -2.34
CA TYR A 277 -14.73 -8.08 -1.60
C TYR A 277 -15.91 -7.12 -1.35
N LEU A 278 -15.62 -5.89 -0.96
CA LEU A 278 -16.65 -4.89 -0.67
C LEU A 278 -17.30 -4.29 -1.92
N MET A 279 -16.62 -4.38 -3.09
CA MET A 279 -17.10 -3.81 -4.36
C MET A 279 -17.46 -4.90 -5.39
N GLN A 280 -18.08 -6.00 -4.98
CA GLN A 280 -18.43 -7.11 -5.86
C GLN A 280 -19.30 -6.69 -7.05
N TRP A 281 -20.14 -5.66 -6.90
CA TRP A 281 -20.95 -5.12 -8.00
C TRP A 281 -20.10 -4.60 -9.17
N ARG A 282 -18.97 -3.95 -8.89
CA ARG A 282 -18.03 -3.45 -9.91
C ARG A 282 -17.33 -4.58 -10.65
N VAL A 283 -16.94 -5.63 -9.93
CA VAL A 283 -16.31 -6.82 -10.53
C VAL A 283 -17.27 -7.49 -11.52
N ARG A 284 -18.58 -7.53 -11.20
CA ARG A 284 -19.62 -8.06 -12.11
C ARG A 284 -19.79 -7.19 -13.35
N GLU A 285 -19.81 -5.88 -13.23
CA GLU A 285 -19.90 -4.95 -14.37
C GLU A 285 -18.71 -5.11 -15.32
N LEU A 286 -17.48 -5.20 -14.80
CA LEU A 286 -16.27 -5.44 -15.60
C LEU A 286 -16.28 -6.82 -16.26
N ALA A 287 -16.83 -7.82 -15.60
CA ALA A 287 -16.98 -9.18 -16.17
C ALA A 287 -18.03 -9.23 -17.27
N LEU A 288 -19.10 -8.44 -17.18
CA LEU A 288 -20.19 -8.36 -18.14
C LEU A 288 -19.91 -7.35 -19.28
N GLY A 289 -19.15 -6.28 -19.00
CA GLY A 289 -18.85 -5.20 -19.95
C GLY A 289 -17.50 -5.33 -20.68
N GLY A 290 -16.69 -6.33 -20.39
CA GLY A 290 -15.35 -6.55 -20.96
C GLY A 290 -15.30 -7.04 -22.41
N GLY A 291 -16.24 -6.62 -23.24
CA GLY A 291 -16.34 -6.93 -24.66
C GLY A 291 -16.38 -5.70 -25.58
N ARG A 292 -15.59 -4.63 -25.26
CA ARG A 292 -15.33 -3.53 -26.20
C ARG A 292 -13.87 -3.19 -26.24
#